data_4c7bc84f32746f227f4a41caf7f455f1
#
_entry.id   4c7bc84f32746f227f4a41caf7f455f1
#
_cell.length_a   1.000
_cell.length_b   1.000
_cell.length_c   1.000
_cell.angle_alpha   90.00
_cell.angle_beta   90.00
_cell.angle_gamma   90.00
#
_symmetry.space_group_name_H-M   'P 1'
#
loop_
_entity.id
_entity.type
_entity.pdbx_description
1 polymer ?
#
loop_
_entity_poly.entity_id
_entity_poly.type
_entity_poly.pdbx_seq_one_letter_code
_entity_poly.pdbx_strand_id
1 'polypeptide(L)'
;MALGVSQAPERLLPAALVAVADARIRIGQPSNAVVARVIRNATRGRLAPMPPRIAAGLTYWELCAAVRGSPRTIVDRLAALGRARSEADPAVAGAPAFGDLVGYGEAHAWGLRFLDDLEAWRRDEIPFDRIDRAVVFGSEPGLGKSSYVRALARAARLPLSVSSVSTWFTQSNGFLDGVLRQIDGVFENAASRSPSILFLDEIDSIPDRNTLDSRAREWWNTVITHVLLTIDRVMSDPTINLCIVGATNFADRLDAALVRPGRLNRVIFIGSPSADDLTVIARQHLGDDLAGSDLAVFGEIAFGATGAQVAGWVKDARTVARAAGRPVLLDDLLRAAAPPDTRPESVRWRCALHEAGHAVSVEILRTGHIKQVDIVARASNGGATAIVPNDFSMPLKDDMERLVVSLLCGRAAELVFLREACGGSGGAKNSDLARATALVAGIHGSFGLGSGLAYLGTMDEVARGLRNDDAARVAVETDLARLQDEAVQLIERYAVPVRTVAERLIAHRVVSGDTLRAILARSDAAGECRS
;
A
#
# COMPACT_ATOMS: atom_id res chain seq x y z
N MET A 1 34.66 -42.51 7.73
CA MET A 1 33.90 -41.31 8.11
C MET A 1 33.67 -40.49 6.87
N ALA A 2 32.42 -40.22 6.49
CA ALA A 2 32.12 -39.35 5.35
C ALA A 2 31.70 -37.97 5.89
N LEU A 3 32.28 -36.89 5.35
CA LEU A 3 31.97 -35.52 5.71
C LEU A 3 31.36 -34.81 4.50
N GLY A 4 30.12 -34.40 4.62
CA GLY A 4 29.44 -33.55 3.64
C GLY A 4 29.49 -32.08 4.07
N VAL A 5 29.93 -31.19 3.19
CA VAL A 5 29.94 -29.73 3.44
C VAL A 5 29.13 -29.07 2.33
N SER A 6 28.09 -28.33 2.70
CA SER A 6 27.22 -27.67 1.73
C SER A 6 26.52 -26.47 2.36
N GLN A 7 26.21 -25.46 1.53
CA GLN A 7 25.35 -24.32 1.90
C GLN A 7 23.86 -24.68 1.90
N ALA A 8 23.48 -25.73 1.15
CA ALA A 8 22.11 -26.25 1.07
C ALA A 8 22.19 -27.80 1.04
N PRO A 9 22.44 -28.45 2.18
CA PRO A 9 22.74 -29.88 2.24
C PRO A 9 21.62 -30.73 1.65
N GLU A 10 20.38 -30.42 1.90
CA GLU A 10 19.21 -31.18 1.43
C GLU A 10 19.09 -31.19 -0.11
N ARG A 11 19.67 -30.19 -0.77
CA ARG A 11 19.62 -30.03 -2.23
C ARG A 11 20.89 -30.44 -2.95
N LEU A 12 22.05 -30.22 -2.32
CA LEU A 12 23.37 -30.34 -2.96
C LEU A 12 24.17 -31.56 -2.52
N LEU A 13 23.76 -32.22 -1.43
CA LEU A 13 24.38 -33.47 -0.99
C LEU A 13 23.50 -34.67 -1.36
N PRO A 14 24.10 -35.86 -1.56
CA PRO A 14 23.32 -37.07 -1.78
C PRO A 14 22.34 -37.32 -0.64
N ALA A 15 21.08 -37.61 -0.97
CA ALA A 15 20.01 -37.82 0.02
C ALA A 15 20.37 -38.91 1.05
N ALA A 16 21.06 -39.96 0.61
CA ALA A 16 21.55 -41.03 1.53
C ALA A 16 22.54 -40.50 2.57
N LEU A 17 23.44 -39.57 2.20
CA LEU A 17 24.39 -38.96 3.14
C LEU A 17 23.69 -38.06 4.15
N VAL A 18 22.68 -37.30 3.71
CA VAL A 18 21.91 -36.44 4.58
C VAL A 18 21.01 -37.23 5.53
N ALA A 19 20.42 -38.34 5.07
CA ALA A 19 19.52 -39.18 5.86
C ALA A 19 20.22 -39.95 6.98
N VAL A 20 21.46 -40.41 6.74
CA VAL A 20 22.25 -41.21 7.70
C VAL A 20 23.28 -40.41 8.48
N ALA A 21 23.21 -39.07 8.45
CA ALA A 21 24.16 -38.22 9.15
C ALA A 21 24.05 -38.37 10.67
N ASP A 22 25.12 -38.86 11.33
CA ASP A 22 25.21 -38.97 12.79
C ASP A 22 25.18 -37.62 13.51
N ALA A 23 25.68 -36.56 12.83
CA ALA A 23 25.67 -35.19 13.32
C ALA A 23 25.52 -34.21 12.18
N ARG A 24 24.71 -33.16 12.42
CA ARG A 24 24.55 -32.01 11.52
C ARG A 24 25.04 -30.78 12.24
N ILE A 25 26.12 -30.18 11.74
CA ILE A 25 26.70 -28.97 12.32
C ILE A 25 26.43 -27.82 11.39
N ARG A 26 25.68 -26.82 11.85
CA ARG A 26 25.47 -25.57 11.13
C ARG A 26 26.53 -24.56 11.55
N ILE A 27 27.33 -24.11 10.61
CA ILE A 27 28.33 -23.06 10.86
C ILE A 27 27.67 -21.73 10.49
N GLY A 28 27.31 -20.96 11.51
CA GLY A 28 26.81 -19.58 11.33
C GLY A 28 27.94 -18.62 10.96
N GLN A 29 27.58 -17.35 10.82
CA GLN A 29 28.57 -16.30 10.52
C GLN A 29 29.58 -16.17 11.66
N PRO A 30 30.89 -15.98 11.35
CA PRO A 30 31.90 -15.86 12.38
C PRO A 30 31.71 -14.59 13.22
N SER A 31 31.75 -14.73 14.52
CA SER A 31 31.77 -13.60 15.44
C SER A 31 33.00 -12.74 15.25
N ASN A 32 32.96 -11.48 15.69
CA ASN A 32 34.13 -10.60 15.67
C ASN A 32 35.35 -11.22 16.39
N ALA A 33 35.13 -12.03 17.44
CA ALA A 33 36.18 -12.74 18.15
C ALA A 33 36.87 -13.78 17.23
N VAL A 34 36.12 -14.51 16.44
CA VAL A 34 36.64 -15.46 15.45
C VAL A 34 37.40 -14.73 14.36
N VAL A 35 36.84 -13.65 13.78
CA VAL A 35 37.49 -12.83 12.76
C VAL A 35 38.80 -12.24 13.30
N ALA A 36 38.78 -11.72 14.52
CA ALA A 36 39.96 -11.19 15.22
C ALA A 36 41.06 -12.24 15.36
N ARG A 37 40.70 -13.49 15.71
CA ARG A 37 41.63 -14.62 15.81
C ARG A 37 42.24 -14.96 14.45
N VAL A 38 41.41 -14.99 13.39
CA VAL A 38 41.90 -15.27 12.02
C VAL A 38 42.88 -14.18 11.58
N ILE A 39 42.54 -12.89 11.76
CA ILE A 39 43.43 -11.79 11.40
C ILE A 39 44.74 -11.85 12.17
N ARG A 40 44.73 -12.08 13.48
CA ARG A 40 45.95 -12.22 14.29
C ARG A 40 46.82 -13.37 13.82
N ASN A 41 46.24 -14.52 13.54
CA ASN A 41 46.96 -15.69 13.08
C ASN A 41 47.59 -15.46 11.68
N ALA A 42 46.84 -14.81 10.78
CA ALA A 42 47.32 -14.55 9.41
C ALA A 42 48.40 -13.48 9.32
N THR A 43 48.36 -12.47 10.20
CA THR A 43 49.23 -11.28 10.09
C THR A 43 50.29 -11.17 11.16
N ARG A 44 50.14 -11.87 12.29
CA ARG A 44 50.94 -11.71 13.52
C ARG A 44 51.03 -10.27 14.04
N GLY A 45 50.14 -9.38 13.54
CA GLY A 45 50.14 -7.96 13.86
C GLY A 45 49.14 -7.58 14.97
N ARG A 46 49.28 -6.35 15.48
CA ARG A 46 48.33 -5.78 16.41
C ARG A 46 47.00 -5.51 15.71
N LEU A 47 45.91 -6.01 16.29
CA LEU A 47 44.58 -5.86 15.72
C LEU A 47 44.15 -4.40 15.64
N ALA A 48 43.63 -3.97 14.47
CA ALA A 48 42.96 -2.68 14.34
C ALA A 48 41.54 -2.75 14.94
N PRO A 49 40.97 -1.62 15.41
CA PRO A 49 39.58 -1.58 15.81
C PRO A 49 38.67 -2.10 14.71
N MET A 50 37.75 -2.99 15.05
CA MET A 50 36.81 -3.57 14.09
C MET A 50 35.39 -3.10 14.39
N PRO A 51 34.63 -2.70 13.37
CA PRO A 51 33.18 -2.51 13.54
C PRO A 51 32.52 -3.79 14.09
N PRO A 52 31.47 -3.66 14.90
CA PRO A 52 30.67 -4.80 15.32
C PRO A 52 30.19 -5.61 14.11
N ARG A 53 30.16 -6.95 14.25
CA ARG A 53 29.66 -7.87 13.22
C ARG A 53 30.22 -7.63 11.82
N ILE A 54 31.53 -7.32 11.71
CA ILE A 54 32.19 -6.95 10.45
C ILE A 54 32.06 -8.04 9.34
N ALA A 55 31.85 -9.27 9.73
CA ALA A 55 31.64 -10.40 8.81
C ALA A 55 30.19 -10.62 8.41
N ALA A 56 29.25 -9.83 8.94
CA ALA A 56 27.82 -10.01 8.67
C ALA A 56 27.51 -9.89 7.17
N GLY A 57 26.81 -10.89 6.64
CA GLY A 57 26.42 -10.95 5.23
C GLY A 57 27.53 -11.34 4.26
N LEU A 58 28.78 -11.49 4.68
CA LEU A 58 29.87 -11.92 3.82
C LEU A 58 29.90 -13.44 3.65
N THR A 59 30.16 -13.90 2.45
CA THR A 59 30.36 -15.31 2.17
C THR A 59 31.74 -15.77 2.65
N TYR A 60 31.92 -17.09 2.83
CA TYR A 60 33.22 -17.67 3.16
C TYR A 60 34.34 -17.22 2.20
N TRP A 61 34.04 -17.18 0.91
CA TRP A 61 35.03 -16.78 -0.11
C TRP A 61 35.41 -15.30 -0.04
N GLU A 62 34.44 -14.43 0.27
CA GLU A 62 34.70 -12.99 0.49
C GLU A 62 35.54 -12.78 1.75
N LEU A 63 35.27 -13.52 2.83
CA LEU A 63 36.07 -13.51 4.03
C LEU A 63 37.50 -13.95 3.77
N CYS A 64 37.70 -15.07 3.04
CA CYS A 64 39.00 -15.54 2.66
C CYS A 64 39.75 -14.55 1.75
N ALA A 65 39.06 -13.95 0.78
CA ALA A 65 39.63 -12.97 -0.12
C ALA A 65 40.06 -11.67 0.59
N ALA A 66 39.39 -11.30 1.67
CA ALA A 66 39.70 -10.10 2.45
C ALA A 66 40.98 -10.25 3.29
N VAL A 67 41.30 -11.48 3.74
CA VAL A 67 42.42 -11.74 4.69
C VAL A 67 43.76 -11.70 3.96
N ARG A 68 44.19 -10.51 3.54
CA ARG A 68 45.48 -10.23 2.90
C ARG A 68 46.03 -8.86 3.31
N GLY A 69 47.31 -8.78 3.62
CA GLY A 69 48.02 -7.54 3.97
C GLY A 69 48.02 -7.26 5.47
N SER A 70 48.05 -6.00 5.87
CA SER A 70 48.06 -5.60 7.29
C SER A 70 46.72 -5.78 7.97
N PRO A 71 46.65 -5.91 9.31
CA PRO A 71 45.39 -5.98 10.06
C PRO A 71 44.39 -4.86 9.72
N ARG A 72 44.88 -3.62 9.56
CA ARG A 72 44.07 -2.47 9.19
C ARG A 72 43.49 -2.63 7.78
N THR A 73 44.32 -3.03 6.82
CA THR A 73 43.88 -3.25 5.44
C THR A 73 42.83 -4.37 5.33
N ILE A 74 42.93 -5.42 6.15
CA ILE A 74 41.93 -6.50 6.21
C ILE A 74 40.59 -5.95 6.74
N VAL A 75 40.63 -5.21 7.85
CA VAL A 75 39.40 -4.59 8.43
C VAL A 75 38.75 -3.63 7.43
N ASP A 76 39.55 -2.75 6.81
CA ASP A 76 39.04 -1.80 5.81
C ASP A 76 38.40 -2.52 4.60
N ARG A 77 39.01 -3.64 4.16
CA ARG A 77 38.51 -4.45 3.03
C ARG A 77 37.24 -5.20 3.40
N LEU A 78 37.15 -5.78 4.60
CA LEU A 78 35.93 -6.42 5.07
C LEU A 78 34.77 -5.41 5.14
N ALA A 79 35.04 -4.23 5.68
CA ALA A 79 34.05 -3.15 5.74
C ALA A 79 33.64 -2.66 4.33
N ALA A 80 34.60 -2.56 3.41
CA ALA A 80 34.33 -2.19 2.02
C ALA A 80 33.50 -3.25 1.29
N LEU A 81 33.80 -4.54 1.48
CA LEU A 81 33.01 -5.64 0.88
C LEU A 81 31.58 -5.65 1.39
N GLY A 82 31.37 -5.42 2.69
CA GLY A 82 30.02 -5.30 3.26
C GLY A 82 29.22 -4.15 2.63
N ARG A 83 29.85 -2.98 2.43
CA ARG A 83 29.23 -1.83 1.74
C ARG A 83 28.95 -2.13 0.27
N ALA A 84 29.96 -2.59 -0.46
CA ALA A 84 29.86 -2.85 -1.90
C ALA A 84 28.78 -3.90 -2.22
N ARG A 85 28.61 -4.91 -1.38
CA ARG A 85 27.56 -5.91 -1.54
C ARG A 85 26.16 -5.34 -1.40
N SER A 86 25.97 -4.43 -0.45
CA SER A 86 24.69 -3.75 -0.26
C SER A 86 24.38 -2.77 -1.40
N GLU A 87 25.40 -2.07 -1.91
CA GLU A 87 25.27 -1.09 -3.00
C GLU A 87 25.13 -1.76 -4.38
N ALA A 88 25.79 -2.91 -4.57
CA ALA A 88 25.77 -3.67 -5.82
C ALA A 88 24.57 -4.64 -5.94
N ASP A 89 23.69 -4.73 -4.94
CA ASP A 89 22.52 -5.60 -5.04
C ASP A 89 21.55 -5.05 -6.10
N PRO A 90 21.35 -5.75 -7.24
CA PRO A 90 20.47 -5.29 -8.30
C PRO A 90 19.04 -5.04 -7.82
N ALA A 91 18.62 -5.73 -6.74
CA ALA A 91 17.30 -5.60 -6.17
C ALA A 91 17.06 -4.22 -5.54
N VAL A 92 18.12 -3.50 -5.14
CA VAL A 92 18.03 -2.15 -4.53
C VAL A 92 18.60 -1.05 -5.42
N ALA A 93 19.12 -1.41 -6.61
CA ALA A 93 19.65 -0.44 -7.56
C ALA A 93 18.58 0.59 -7.96
N GLY A 94 18.94 1.87 -7.91
CA GLY A 94 18.02 2.97 -8.24
C GLY A 94 16.90 3.25 -7.22
N ALA A 95 16.90 2.56 -6.06
CA ALA A 95 15.96 2.88 -5.01
C ALA A 95 16.22 4.30 -4.46
N PRO A 96 15.19 5.08 -4.11
CA PRO A 96 15.35 6.38 -3.46
C PRO A 96 16.02 6.23 -2.08
N ALA A 97 16.53 7.35 -1.53
CA ALA A 97 16.96 7.32 -0.14
C ALA A 97 15.73 7.14 0.77
N PHE A 98 15.88 6.38 1.85
CA PHE A 98 14.74 6.06 2.73
C PHE A 98 14.16 7.33 3.39
N GLY A 99 15.01 8.31 3.72
CA GLY A 99 14.59 9.59 4.27
C GLY A 99 13.82 10.49 3.30
N ASP A 100 13.92 10.23 1.98
CA ASP A 100 13.22 11.00 0.96
C ASP A 100 11.81 10.43 0.66
N LEU A 101 11.45 9.31 1.28
CA LEU A 101 10.14 8.68 1.10
C LEU A 101 9.05 9.48 1.83
N VAL A 102 8.00 9.85 1.10
CA VAL A 102 6.84 10.58 1.62
C VAL A 102 5.55 9.79 1.39
N GLY A 103 4.51 10.07 2.18
CA GLY A 103 3.19 9.44 2.02
C GLY A 103 3.08 8.04 2.65
N TYR A 104 4.09 7.54 3.37
CA TYR A 104 4.09 6.18 3.93
C TYR A 104 3.60 6.09 5.39
N GLY A 105 3.35 7.21 6.06
CA GLY A 105 2.75 7.25 7.40
C GLY A 105 3.33 6.26 8.40
N GLU A 106 2.49 5.36 8.93
CA GLU A 106 2.90 4.33 9.91
C GLU A 106 3.98 3.38 9.36
N ALA A 107 3.96 3.08 8.06
CA ALA A 107 5.00 2.24 7.45
C ALA A 107 6.38 2.91 7.55
N HIS A 108 6.47 4.23 7.33
CA HIS A 108 7.72 4.96 7.48
C HIS A 108 8.20 4.95 8.93
N ALA A 109 7.31 5.16 9.90
CA ALA A 109 7.63 5.09 11.32
C ALA A 109 8.10 3.68 11.75
N TRP A 110 7.49 2.62 11.20
CA TRP A 110 7.96 1.25 11.43
C TRP A 110 9.37 1.04 10.85
N GLY A 111 9.62 1.51 9.64
CA GLY A 111 10.92 1.38 9.00
C GLY A 111 12.05 2.10 9.75
N LEU A 112 11.78 3.31 10.28
CA LEU A 112 12.76 4.02 11.13
C LEU A 112 13.09 3.24 12.39
N ARG A 113 12.07 2.70 13.10
CA ARG A 113 12.31 1.84 14.28
C ARG A 113 13.11 0.59 13.93
N PHE A 114 12.78 -0.05 12.80
CA PHE A 114 13.54 -1.22 12.32
C PHE A 114 15.01 -0.88 12.06
N LEU A 115 15.31 0.28 11.46
CA LEU A 115 16.68 0.73 11.21
C LEU A 115 17.42 1.02 12.52
N ASP A 116 16.78 1.67 13.48
CA ASP A 116 17.36 1.97 14.80
C ASP A 116 17.67 0.67 15.57
N ASP A 117 16.72 -0.28 15.61
CA ASP A 117 16.89 -1.58 16.24
C ASP A 117 18.01 -2.38 15.55
N LEU A 118 18.11 -2.31 14.22
CA LEU A 118 19.16 -2.98 13.46
C LEU A 118 20.54 -2.42 13.79
N GLU A 119 20.67 -1.12 14.00
CA GLU A 119 21.91 -0.51 14.44
C GLU A 119 22.24 -0.88 15.90
N ALA A 120 21.24 -0.96 16.80
CA ALA A 120 21.42 -1.46 18.16
C ALA A 120 21.90 -2.94 18.17
N TRP A 121 21.31 -3.77 17.31
CA TRP A 121 21.77 -5.15 17.11
C TRP A 121 23.21 -5.19 16.57
N ARG A 122 23.57 -4.33 15.63
CA ARG A 122 24.94 -4.25 15.11
C ARG A 122 25.95 -3.89 16.20
N ARG A 123 25.54 -3.09 17.19
CA ARG A 123 26.36 -2.73 18.35
C ARG A 123 26.34 -3.78 19.47
N ASP A 124 25.67 -4.94 19.26
CA ASP A 124 25.46 -5.99 20.27
C ASP A 124 24.67 -5.52 21.52
N GLU A 125 23.85 -4.47 21.39
CA GLU A 125 23.01 -3.94 22.47
C GLU A 125 21.73 -4.75 22.65
N ILE A 126 21.18 -5.29 21.55
CA ILE A 126 20.00 -6.17 21.54
C ILE A 126 20.24 -7.41 20.66
N PRO A 127 19.64 -8.57 20.97
CA PRO A 127 19.65 -9.71 20.07
C PRO A 127 18.67 -9.51 18.90
N PHE A 128 18.89 -10.17 17.77
CA PHE A 128 18.11 -9.97 16.54
C PHE A 128 16.63 -10.36 16.65
N ASP A 129 16.29 -11.29 17.52
CA ASP A 129 14.93 -11.74 17.80
C ASP A 129 14.07 -10.68 18.52
N ARG A 130 14.69 -9.63 19.08
CA ARG A 130 13.99 -8.49 19.68
C ARG A 130 13.58 -7.42 18.65
N ILE A 131 14.13 -7.47 17.45
CA ILE A 131 13.75 -6.55 16.38
C ILE A 131 12.35 -6.92 15.88
N ASP A 132 11.50 -5.93 15.66
CA ASP A 132 10.22 -6.11 14.95
C ASP A 132 10.50 -6.32 13.45
N ARG A 133 10.77 -7.58 13.09
CA ARG A 133 11.35 -8.00 11.81
C ARG A 133 10.37 -8.67 10.86
N ALA A 134 9.06 -8.53 11.12
CA ALA A 134 8.04 -9.16 10.29
C ALA A 134 6.79 -8.29 10.20
N VAL A 135 6.38 -7.94 8.97
CA VAL A 135 5.26 -7.03 8.70
C VAL A 135 4.64 -7.31 7.33
N VAL A 136 3.37 -7.00 7.17
CA VAL A 136 2.71 -6.92 5.86
C VAL A 136 2.33 -5.48 5.57
N PHE A 137 2.64 -4.98 4.38
CA PHE A 137 2.15 -3.70 3.88
C PHE A 137 0.94 -3.92 2.99
N GLY A 138 -0.21 -3.37 3.43
CA GLY A 138 -1.45 -3.33 2.66
C GLY A 138 -1.62 -1.97 2.00
N SER A 139 -1.98 -1.92 0.72
CA SER A 139 -2.36 -0.68 0.05
C SER A 139 -3.02 -0.96 -1.30
N GLU A 140 -3.66 0.04 -1.87
CA GLU A 140 -4.05 0.00 -3.28
C GLU A 140 -2.83 -0.18 -4.20
N PRO A 141 -3.04 -0.70 -5.43
CA PRO A 141 -1.97 -0.82 -6.42
C PRO A 141 -1.32 0.54 -6.74
N GLY A 142 -0.01 0.55 -6.95
CA GLY A 142 0.72 1.75 -7.38
C GLY A 142 1.15 2.71 -6.26
N LEU A 143 0.87 2.41 -4.99
CA LEU A 143 1.28 3.23 -3.83
C LEU A 143 2.71 2.95 -3.34
N GLY A 144 3.52 2.24 -4.12
CA GLY A 144 4.97 2.21 -3.91
C GLY A 144 5.47 1.19 -2.87
N LYS A 145 4.68 0.16 -2.48
CA LYS A 145 5.12 -0.91 -1.55
C LYS A 145 6.50 -1.47 -1.88
N SER A 146 6.71 -1.87 -3.13
CA SER A 146 7.99 -2.45 -3.58
C SER A 146 9.13 -1.43 -3.58
N SER A 147 8.85 -0.16 -3.90
CA SER A 147 9.83 0.94 -3.82
C SER A 147 10.25 1.21 -2.38
N TYR A 148 9.28 1.18 -1.46
CA TYR A 148 9.53 1.33 -0.02
C TYR A 148 10.47 0.24 0.49
N VAL A 149 10.18 -1.04 0.19
CA VAL A 149 11.02 -2.16 0.67
C VAL A 149 12.43 -2.10 0.09
N ARG A 150 12.58 -1.69 -1.16
CA ARG A 150 13.91 -1.48 -1.78
C ARG A 150 14.69 -0.36 -1.09
N ALA A 151 14.04 0.76 -0.80
CA ALA A 151 14.64 1.88 -0.09
C ALA A 151 15.03 1.49 1.35
N LEU A 152 14.15 0.74 2.05
CA LEU A 152 14.44 0.20 3.37
C LEU A 152 15.66 -0.73 3.36
N ALA A 153 15.71 -1.67 2.41
CA ALA A 153 16.82 -2.61 2.29
C ALA A 153 18.16 -1.89 2.01
N ARG A 154 18.12 -0.84 1.16
CA ARG A 154 19.27 0.03 0.89
C ARG A 154 19.74 0.75 2.16
N ALA A 155 18.80 1.38 2.90
CA ALA A 155 19.12 2.08 4.14
C ALA A 155 19.63 1.12 5.22
N ALA A 156 19.00 -0.05 5.35
CA ALA A 156 19.41 -1.12 6.24
C ALA A 156 20.76 -1.74 5.87
N ARG A 157 21.27 -1.52 4.67
CA ARG A 157 22.45 -2.20 4.11
C ARG A 157 22.34 -3.71 4.23
N LEU A 158 21.17 -4.26 3.92
CA LEU A 158 20.88 -5.68 3.92
C LEU A 158 20.59 -6.16 2.51
N PRO A 159 21.06 -7.38 2.13
CA PRO A 159 20.64 -8.02 0.89
C PRO A 159 19.13 -8.17 0.83
N LEU A 160 18.54 -7.88 -0.32
CA LEU A 160 17.11 -8.04 -0.58
C LEU A 160 16.86 -9.27 -1.45
N SER A 161 16.07 -10.21 -0.93
CA SER A 161 15.52 -11.31 -1.71
C SER A 161 14.06 -11.00 -2.02
N VAL A 162 13.73 -10.89 -3.31
CA VAL A 162 12.36 -10.58 -3.77
C VAL A 162 11.74 -11.83 -4.35
N SER A 163 10.52 -12.14 -3.92
CA SER A 163 9.70 -13.20 -4.49
C SER A 163 8.24 -12.75 -4.56
N SER A 164 7.61 -12.90 -5.73
CA SER A 164 6.14 -12.82 -5.81
C SER A 164 5.57 -14.20 -5.55
N VAL A 165 4.56 -14.27 -4.69
CA VAL A 165 3.88 -15.55 -4.35
C VAL A 165 3.29 -16.19 -5.60
N SER A 166 2.78 -15.40 -6.53
CA SER A 166 2.24 -15.89 -7.82
C SER A 166 3.28 -16.66 -8.64
N THR A 167 4.57 -16.32 -8.52
CA THR A 167 5.65 -17.00 -9.24
C THR A 167 5.93 -18.41 -8.72
N TRP A 168 5.56 -18.75 -7.49
CA TRP A 168 5.74 -20.11 -6.96
C TRP A 168 4.97 -21.15 -7.73
N PHE A 169 3.81 -20.74 -8.29
CA PHE A 169 2.93 -21.60 -9.09
C PHE A 169 3.38 -21.66 -10.55
N THR A 170 3.80 -20.54 -11.12
CA THR A 170 4.21 -20.47 -12.53
C THR A 170 5.60 -21.06 -12.80
N GLN A 171 6.50 -21.02 -11.82
CA GLN A 171 7.85 -21.58 -11.92
C GLN A 171 7.94 -23.05 -11.46
N SER A 172 6.86 -23.58 -10.90
CA SER A 172 6.71 -25.00 -10.61
C SER A 172 6.00 -25.69 -11.79
N ASN A 173 6.05 -27.03 -11.79
CA ASN A 173 5.30 -27.83 -12.76
C ASN A 173 3.77 -27.88 -12.46
N GLY A 174 3.26 -27.04 -11.55
CA GLY A 174 1.88 -26.99 -11.11
C GLY A 174 1.47 -28.07 -10.11
N PHE A 175 2.34 -29.06 -9.84
CA PHE A 175 2.10 -30.08 -8.82
C PHE A 175 2.51 -29.57 -7.43
N LEU A 176 1.84 -30.09 -6.40
CA LEU A 176 2.02 -29.67 -5.02
C LEU A 176 3.50 -29.71 -4.57
N ASP A 177 4.20 -30.79 -4.85
CA ASP A 177 5.60 -30.98 -4.51
C ASP A 177 6.53 -29.93 -5.17
N GLY A 178 6.19 -29.51 -6.37
CA GLY A 178 6.89 -28.44 -7.08
C GLY A 178 6.72 -27.09 -6.40
N VAL A 179 5.50 -26.74 -5.99
CA VAL A 179 5.19 -25.50 -5.28
C VAL A 179 5.88 -25.47 -3.92
N LEU A 180 5.81 -26.56 -3.13
CA LEU A 180 6.46 -26.64 -1.83
C LEU A 180 7.98 -26.48 -1.94
N ARG A 181 8.62 -27.08 -2.95
CA ARG A 181 10.06 -26.88 -3.23
C ARG A 181 10.42 -25.45 -3.59
N GLN A 182 9.54 -24.75 -4.32
CA GLN A 182 9.76 -23.32 -4.63
C GLN A 182 9.70 -22.47 -3.36
N ILE A 183 8.72 -22.72 -2.50
CA ILE A 183 8.62 -22.05 -1.19
C ILE A 183 9.90 -22.25 -0.39
N ASP A 184 10.32 -23.50 -0.20
CA ASP A 184 11.56 -23.80 0.53
C ASP A 184 12.76 -23.10 -0.09
N GLY A 185 12.91 -23.16 -1.42
CA GLY A 185 14.01 -22.51 -2.13
C GLY A 185 14.07 -21.00 -1.94
N VAL A 186 12.94 -20.31 -1.89
CA VAL A 186 12.86 -18.86 -1.63
C VAL A 186 13.34 -18.53 -0.22
N PHE A 187 12.84 -19.25 0.80
CA PHE A 187 13.23 -19.02 2.17
C PHE A 187 14.68 -19.44 2.46
N GLU A 188 15.16 -20.54 1.90
CA GLU A 188 16.55 -20.98 2.00
C GLU A 188 17.51 -19.98 1.36
N ASN A 189 17.17 -19.47 0.19
CA ASN A 189 17.97 -18.44 -0.48
C ASN A 189 18.11 -17.19 0.39
N ALA A 190 16.99 -16.68 0.94
CA ALA A 190 17.01 -15.54 1.82
C ALA A 190 17.78 -15.81 3.12
N ALA A 191 17.57 -16.97 3.75
CA ALA A 191 18.27 -17.38 4.96
C ALA A 191 19.79 -17.57 4.74
N SER A 192 20.21 -18.07 3.58
CA SER A 192 21.62 -18.23 3.25
C SER A 192 22.37 -16.89 3.12
N ARG A 193 21.64 -15.81 2.86
CA ARG A 193 22.16 -14.44 2.76
C ARG A 193 22.05 -13.66 4.08
N SER A 194 21.65 -14.30 5.17
CA SER A 194 21.46 -13.70 6.50
C SER A 194 22.71 -12.91 6.98
N PRO A 195 22.57 -11.69 7.55
CA PRO A 195 21.32 -10.95 7.74
C PRO A 195 20.77 -10.40 6.42
N SER A 196 19.46 -10.54 6.19
CA SER A 196 18.83 -10.18 4.92
C SER A 196 17.35 -9.83 5.09
N ILE A 197 16.77 -9.24 4.05
CA ILE A 197 15.32 -8.99 3.95
C ILE A 197 14.75 -9.92 2.89
N LEU A 198 13.68 -10.65 3.22
CA LEU A 198 12.82 -11.36 2.29
C LEU A 198 11.57 -10.55 2.03
N PHE A 199 11.36 -10.15 0.81
CA PHE A 199 10.16 -9.46 0.36
C PHE A 199 9.26 -10.43 -0.40
N LEU A 200 8.06 -10.66 0.14
CA LEU A 200 7.01 -11.49 -0.44
C LEU A 200 5.93 -10.57 -1.01
N ASP A 201 5.97 -10.34 -2.31
CA ASP A 201 4.96 -9.56 -3.01
C ASP A 201 3.72 -10.41 -3.35
N GLU A 202 2.56 -9.77 -3.48
CA GLU A 202 1.29 -10.42 -3.79
C GLU A 202 0.94 -11.58 -2.83
N ILE A 203 1.16 -11.37 -1.52
CA ILE A 203 0.94 -12.42 -0.51
C ILE A 203 -0.54 -12.85 -0.43
N ASP A 204 -1.47 -12.02 -0.92
CA ASP A 204 -2.90 -12.34 -1.10
C ASP A 204 -3.17 -13.39 -2.18
N SER A 205 -2.16 -13.80 -2.95
CA SER A 205 -2.22 -15.01 -3.79
C SER A 205 -2.30 -16.30 -2.96
N ILE A 206 -1.99 -16.24 -1.65
CA ILE A 206 -2.30 -17.30 -0.67
C ILE A 206 -3.70 -17.02 -0.13
N PRO A 207 -4.72 -17.81 -0.49
CA PRO A 207 -6.09 -17.53 -0.08
C PRO A 207 -6.33 -17.79 1.41
N ASP A 208 -7.35 -17.14 1.97
CA ASP A 208 -7.86 -17.53 3.29
C ASP A 208 -8.52 -18.91 3.20
N ARG A 209 -8.05 -19.84 4.05
CA ARG A 209 -8.56 -21.22 4.11
C ARG A 209 -10.06 -21.31 4.38
N ASN A 210 -10.65 -20.29 5.01
CA ASN A 210 -12.06 -20.26 5.35
C ASN A 210 -12.95 -19.95 4.13
N THR A 211 -12.38 -19.36 3.07
CA THR A 211 -13.10 -19.00 1.83
C THR A 211 -13.00 -20.05 0.74
N LEU A 212 -12.21 -21.12 0.96
CA LEU A 212 -11.94 -22.15 -0.04
C LEU A 212 -13.13 -23.09 -0.23
N ASP A 213 -13.42 -23.39 -1.49
CA ASP A 213 -14.37 -24.47 -1.84
C ASP A 213 -13.80 -25.86 -1.50
N SER A 214 -14.66 -26.86 -1.47
CA SER A 214 -14.28 -28.23 -1.07
C SER A 214 -13.24 -28.87 -1.99
N ARG A 215 -13.18 -28.49 -3.29
CA ARG A 215 -12.26 -29.09 -4.29
C ARG A 215 -10.84 -28.56 -4.15
N ALA A 216 -10.70 -27.27 -3.87
CA ALA A 216 -9.40 -26.63 -3.75
C ALA A 216 -8.82 -26.72 -2.31
N ARG A 217 -9.66 -26.97 -1.32
CA ARG A 217 -9.34 -26.86 0.10
C ARG A 217 -8.16 -27.74 0.56
N GLU A 218 -8.12 -28.99 0.14
CA GLU A 218 -7.06 -29.92 0.59
C GLU A 218 -5.70 -29.50 0.06
N TRP A 219 -5.62 -29.14 -1.20
CA TRP A 219 -4.40 -28.68 -1.84
C TRP A 219 -3.89 -27.38 -1.21
N TRP A 220 -4.76 -26.36 -1.09
CA TRP A 220 -4.40 -25.09 -0.50
C TRP A 220 -4.07 -25.17 0.98
N ASN A 221 -4.79 -25.98 1.76
CA ASN A 221 -4.45 -26.20 3.17
C ASN A 221 -3.04 -26.74 3.33
N THR A 222 -2.57 -27.62 2.45
CA THR A 222 -1.20 -28.13 2.47
C THR A 222 -0.21 -27.02 2.16
N VAL A 223 -0.44 -26.20 1.13
CA VAL A 223 0.43 -25.06 0.79
C VAL A 223 0.48 -24.04 1.93
N ILE A 224 -0.69 -23.61 2.44
CA ILE A 224 -0.79 -22.65 3.54
C ILE A 224 -0.04 -23.16 4.77
N THR A 225 -0.28 -24.42 5.16
CA THR A 225 0.38 -25.04 6.31
C THR A 225 1.90 -25.07 6.13
N HIS A 226 2.38 -25.40 4.93
CA HIS A 226 3.81 -25.43 4.63
C HIS A 226 4.45 -24.04 4.74
N VAL A 227 3.80 -23.00 4.20
CA VAL A 227 4.25 -21.61 4.34
C VAL A 227 4.34 -21.21 5.80
N LEU A 228 3.29 -21.50 6.59
CA LEU A 228 3.27 -21.17 8.01
C LEU A 228 4.40 -21.87 8.78
N LEU A 229 4.60 -23.17 8.55
CA LEU A 229 5.69 -23.94 9.17
C LEU A 229 7.06 -23.43 8.74
N THR A 230 7.23 -23.02 7.50
CA THR A 230 8.48 -22.47 6.99
C THR A 230 8.79 -21.12 7.62
N ILE A 231 7.80 -20.24 7.77
CA ILE A 231 7.94 -18.99 8.51
C ILE A 231 8.31 -19.26 9.96
N ASP A 232 7.56 -20.13 10.66
CA ASP A 232 7.81 -20.49 12.06
C ASP A 232 9.24 -21.05 12.25
N ARG A 233 9.70 -21.92 11.35
CA ARG A 233 11.05 -22.48 11.36
C ARG A 233 12.12 -21.40 11.25
N VAL A 234 11.97 -20.49 10.29
CA VAL A 234 12.95 -19.42 10.04
C VAL A 234 12.94 -18.38 11.17
N MET A 235 11.76 -18.05 11.68
CA MET A 235 11.63 -17.05 12.75
C MET A 235 12.11 -17.58 14.12
N SER A 236 12.06 -18.88 14.35
CA SER A 236 12.52 -19.52 15.60
C SER A 236 14.00 -19.91 15.61
N ASP A 237 14.66 -19.99 14.45
CA ASP A 237 16.08 -20.34 14.37
C ASP A 237 16.96 -19.14 14.76
N PRO A 238 17.69 -19.19 15.89
CA PRO A 238 18.51 -18.07 16.35
C PRO A 238 19.73 -17.80 15.46
N THR A 239 20.04 -18.69 14.54
CA THR A 239 21.16 -18.52 13.60
C THR A 239 20.73 -17.79 12.33
N ILE A 240 19.43 -17.61 12.10
CA ILE A 240 18.86 -16.94 10.93
C ILE A 240 18.39 -15.53 11.30
N ASN A 241 19.13 -14.53 10.83
CA ASN A 241 18.79 -13.13 11.00
C ASN A 241 18.02 -12.64 9.74
N LEU A 242 16.74 -13.02 9.64
CA LEU A 242 15.89 -12.69 8.50
C LEU A 242 14.77 -11.72 8.90
N CYS A 243 14.60 -10.65 8.14
CA CYS A 243 13.42 -9.81 8.17
C CYS A 243 12.47 -10.25 7.04
N ILE A 244 11.19 -10.45 7.34
CA ILE A 244 10.18 -10.85 6.35
C ILE A 244 9.19 -9.71 6.17
N VAL A 245 9.08 -9.21 4.95
CA VAL A 245 8.13 -8.16 4.59
C VAL A 245 7.18 -8.70 3.53
N GLY A 246 5.90 -8.78 3.87
CA GLY A 246 4.84 -9.09 2.92
C GLY A 246 4.26 -7.82 2.28
N ALA A 247 3.71 -7.94 1.08
CA ALA A 247 2.91 -6.88 0.45
C ALA A 247 1.64 -7.46 -0.16
N THR A 248 0.54 -6.72 -0.02
CA THR A 248 -0.77 -7.11 -0.55
C THR A 248 -1.56 -5.90 -1.04
N ASN A 249 -2.41 -6.13 -2.04
CA ASN A 249 -3.44 -5.18 -2.43
C ASN A 249 -4.81 -5.47 -1.77
N PHE A 250 -4.97 -6.65 -1.13
CA PHE A 250 -6.22 -7.14 -0.59
C PHE A 250 -5.99 -7.74 0.81
N ALA A 251 -5.75 -6.88 1.79
CA ALA A 251 -5.44 -7.31 3.16
C ALA A 251 -6.56 -8.14 3.82
N ASP A 252 -7.80 -7.91 3.43
CA ASP A 252 -8.99 -8.64 3.85
C ASP A 252 -9.05 -10.10 3.36
N ARG A 253 -8.22 -10.47 2.36
CA ARG A 253 -8.13 -11.82 1.81
C ARG A 253 -7.03 -12.68 2.43
N LEU A 254 -6.21 -12.10 3.31
CA LEU A 254 -5.12 -12.82 3.94
C LEU A 254 -5.64 -13.84 4.95
N ASP A 255 -5.09 -15.06 4.91
CA ASP A 255 -5.33 -16.04 5.97
C ASP A 255 -4.87 -15.46 7.33
N ALA A 256 -5.79 -15.42 8.30
CA ALA A 256 -5.55 -14.84 9.61
C ALA A 256 -4.35 -15.45 10.35
N ALA A 257 -3.96 -16.70 10.03
CA ALA A 257 -2.81 -17.33 10.64
C ALA A 257 -1.47 -16.78 10.15
N LEU A 258 -1.42 -16.12 8.97
CA LEU A 258 -0.21 -15.45 8.47
C LEU A 258 0.15 -14.21 9.29
N VAL A 259 -0.86 -13.45 9.73
CA VAL A 259 -0.68 -12.15 10.43
C VAL A 259 -0.72 -12.26 11.96
N ARG A 260 -0.53 -13.47 12.48
CA ARG A 260 -0.43 -13.68 13.94
C ARG A 260 0.93 -13.27 14.50
N PRO A 261 1.00 -12.86 15.80
CA PRO A 261 2.26 -12.65 16.50
C PRO A 261 3.21 -13.85 16.37
N GLY A 262 4.47 -13.58 16.11
CA GLY A 262 5.50 -14.61 15.85
C GLY A 262 5.66 -14.96 14.36
N ARG A 263 4.77 -14.50 13.47
CA ARG A 263 4.85 -14.64 12.01
C ARG A 263 5.00 -13.27 11.36
N LEU A 264 4.01 -12.84 10.56
CA LEU A 264 4.06 -11.52 9.91
C LEU A 264 3.49 -10.40 10.81
N ASN A 265 3.24 -10.68 12.07
CA ASN A 265 2.82 -9.82 13.16
C ASN A 265 1.55 -9.00 12.89
N ARG A 266 1.56 -8.12 11.89
CA ARG A 266 0.49 -7.15 11.61
C ARG A 266 0.49 -6.68 10.17
N VAL A 267 -0.63 -6.08 9.80
CA VAL A 267 -0.76 -5.34 8.54
C VAL A 267 -0.66 -3.84 8.84
N ILE A 268 0.23 -3.15 8.15
CA ILE A 268 0.32 -1.69 8.14
C ILE A 268 -0.20 -1.18 6.82
N PHE A 269 -1.17 -0.27 6.85
CA PHE A 269 -1.75 0.28 5.65
C PHE A 269 -0.99 1.52 5.18
N ILE A 270 -0.65 1.53 3.89
CA ILE A 270 -0.09 2.70 3.19
C ILE A 270 -1.25 3.38 2.48
N GLY A 271 -1.58 4.58 2.91
CA GLY A 271 -2.64 5.39 2.32
C GLY A 271 -2.22 6.11 1.04
N SER A 272 -3.19 6.75 0.39
CA SER A 272 -2.91 7.62 -0.75
C SER A 272 -2.09 8.83 -0.32
N PRO A 273 -1.10 9.25 -1.12
CA PRO A 273 -0.28 10.42 -0.82
C PRO A 273 -1.11 11.70 -0.82
N SER A 274 -0.71 12.67 0.01
CA SER A 274 -1.26 14.03 0.01
C SER A 274 -0.83 14.81 -1.24
N ALA A 275 -1.42 15.99 -1.47
CA ALA A 275 -0.99 16.88 -2.55
C ALA A 275 0.49 17.27 -2.42
N ASP A 276 0.95 17.54 -1.19
CA ASP A 276 2.35 17.84 -0.91
C ASP A 276 3.25 16.64 -1.18
N ASP A 277 2.85 15.44 -0.77
CA ASP A 277 3.58 14.20 -1.06
C ASP A 277 3.71 13.98 -2.57
N LEU A 278 2.62 14.21 -3.34
CA LEU A 278 2.63 14.08 -4.80
C LEU A 278 3.58 15.08 -5.48
N THR A 279 3.70 16.28 -4.92
CA THR A 279 4.68 17.28 -5.34
C THR A 279 6.11 16.77 -5.15
N VAL A 280 6.40 16.19 -3.98
CA VAL A 280 7.73 15.61 -3.67
C VAL A 280 8.00 14.40 -4.58
N ILE A 281 7.02 13.51 -4.74
CA ILE A 281 7.13 12.34 -5.64
C ILE A 281 7.41 12.79 -7.08
N ALA A 282 6.69 13.82 -7.57
CA ALA A 282 6.96 14.37 -8.90
C ALA A 282 8.39 14.91 -9.02
N ARG A 283 8.87 15.63 -8.01
CA ARG A 283 10.23 16.15 -7.96
C ARG A 283 11.28 15.04 -8.03
N GLN A 284 11.07 13.93 -7.32
CA GLN A 284 11.96 12.77 -7.37
C GLN A 284 12.04 12.15 -8.78
N HIS A 285 10.90 12.06 -9.48
CA HIS A 285 10.86 11.52 -10.84
C HIS A 285 11.38 12.51 -11.90
N LEU A 286 11.18 13.81 -11.70
CA LEU A 286 11.69 14.87 -12.60
C LEU A 286 13.22 14.99 -12.55
N GLY A 287 13.85 14.76 -11.40
CA GLY A 287 15.27 15.01 -11.23
C GLY A 287 15.60 16.48 -11.50
N ASP A 288 16.47 16.72 -12.49
CA ASP A 288 16.87 18.08 -12.91
C ASP A 288 15.84 18.79 -13.77
N ASP A 289 14.85 18.07 -14.32
CA ASP A 289 13.77 18.72 -15.09
C ASP A 289 12.94 19.62 -14.18
N LEU A 290 12.56 20.78 -14.69
CA LEU A 290 11.79 21.81 -13.97
C LEU A 290 12.45 22.25 -12.64
N ALA A 291 13.80 22.23 -12.56
CA ALA A 291 14.52 22.67 -11.37
C ALA A 291 14.11 24.11 -11.00
N GLY A 292 13.71 24.32 -9.73
CA GLY A 292 13.25 25.60 -9.22
C GLY A 292 11.80 25.99 -9.58
N SER A 293 11.06 25.19 -10.39
CA SER A 293 9.65 25.43 -10.63
C SER A 293 8.81 25.05 -9.42
N ASP A 294 7.79 25.87 -9.11
CA ASP A 294 6.78 25.52 -8.12
C ASP A 294 5.84 24.45 -8.68
N LEU A 295 5.72 23.33 -7.98
CA LEU A 295 4.86 22.21 -8.36
C LEU A 295 3.58 22.12 -7.50
N ALA A 296 3.27 23.10 -6.65
CA ALA A 296 2.10 23.05 -5.77
C ALA A 296 0.80 22.83 -6.57
N VAL A 297 0.63 23.58 -7.67
CA VAL A 297 -0.53 23.42 -8.59
C VAL A 297 -0.59 22.00 -9.16
N PHE A 298 0.54 21.38 -9.47
CA PHE A 298 0.57 19.99 -9.91
C PHE A 298 0.10 19.04 -8.78
N GLY A 299 0.57 19.24 -7.56
CA GLY A 299 0.15 18.43 -6.41
C GLY A 299 -1.36 18.47 -6.18
N GLU A 300 -1.97 19.65 -6.30
CA GLU A 300 -3.43 19.82 -6.22
C GLU A 300 -4.16 19.08 -7.36
N ILE A 301 -3.71 19.23 -8.60
CA ILE A 301 -4.30 18.54 -9.76
C ILE A 301 -4.10 17.01 -9.67
N ALA A 302 -2.97 16.57 -9.17
CA ALA A 302 -2.60 15.17 -9.03
C ALA A 302 -3.26 14.49 -7.82
N PHE A 303 -3.93 15.22 -6.93
CA PHE A 303 -4.52 14.67 -5.73
C PHE A 303 -5.38 13.42 -6.02
N GLY A 304 -5.25 12.39 -5.17
CA GLY A 304 -5.87 11.09 -5.38
C GLY A 304 -5.13 10.17 -6.38
N ALA A 305 -4.03 10.65 -6.96
CA ALA A 305 -3.18 9.83 -7.80
C ALA A 305 -2.22 8.96 -6.97
N THR A 306 -1.75 7.90 -7.60
CA THR A 306 -0.68 7.06 -7.05
C THR A 306 0.70 7.54 -7.53
N GLY A 307 1.76 7.18 -6.80
CA GLY A 307 3.12 7.47 -7.23
C GLY A 307 3.45 6.90 -8.63
N ALA A 308 2.86 5.76 -8.98
CA ALA A 308 3.01 5.15 -10.31
C ALA A 308 2.39 6.03 -11.43
N GLN A 309 1.24 6.66 -11.16
CA GLN A 309 0.61 7.59 -12.11
C GLN A 309 1.47 8.84 -12.29
N VAL A 310 2.01 9.40 -11.20
CA VAL A 310 2.94 10.53 -11.26
C VAL A 310 4.17 10.21 -12.11
N ALA A 311 4.78 9.04 -11.90
CA ALA A 311 5.90 8.57 -12.73
C ALA A 311 5.52 8.46 -14.22
N GLY A 312 4.30 7.99 -14.52
CA GLY A 312 3.75 7.95 -15.88
C GLY A 312 3.65 9.34 -16.48
N TRP A 313 3.06 10.30 -15.79
CA TRP A 313 2.89 11.68 -16.26
C TRP A 313 4.22 12.41 -16.51
N VAL A 314 5.22 12.18 -15.65
CA VAL A 314 6.58 12.71 -15.89
C VAL A 314 7.19 12.12 -17.17
N LYS A 315 6.98 10.82 -17.41
CA LYS A 315 7.43 10.17 -18.66
C LYS A 315 6.72 10.74 -19.88
N ASP A 316 5.42 10.99 -19.78
CA ASP A 316 4.61 11.57 -20.87
C ASP A 316 5.05 13.00 -21.17
N ALA A 317 5.24 13.84 -20.13
CA ALA A 317 5.75 15.20 -20.27
C ALA A 317 7.13 15.23 -20.97
N ARG A 318 8.06 14.34 -20.58
CA ARG A 318 9.35 14.19 -21.26
C ARG A 318 9.22 13.75 -22.71
N THR A 319 8.23 12.92 -23.00
CA THR A 319 7.98 12.46 -24.38
C THR A 319 7.51 13.60 -25.27
N VAL A 320 6.58 14.43 -24.77
CA VAL A 320 6.10 15.63 -25.46
C VAL A 320 7.23 16.63 -25.69
N ALA A 321 8.00 16.95 -24.65
CA ALA A 321 9.13 17.88 -24.72
C ALA A 321 10.18 17.43 -25.73
N ARG A 322 10.56 16.13 -25.70
CA ARG A 322 11.51 15.54 -26.65
C ARG A 322 11.01 15.59 -28.09
N ALA A 323 9.71 15.30 -28.32
CA ALA A 323 9.12 15.42 -29.65
C ALA A 323 9.14 16.85 -30.19
N ALA A 324 9.05 17.84 -29.29
CA ALA A 324 9.13 19.26 -29.61
C ALA A 324 10.56 19.82 -29.64
N GLY A 325 11.58 19.02 -29.40
CA GLY A 325 13.00 19.43 -29.41
C GLY A 325 13.37 20.47 -28.34
N ARG A 326 12.70 20.47 -27.19
CA ARG A 326 12.88 21.45 -26.11
C ARG A 326 12.91 20.79 -24.72
N PRO A 327 13.37 21.52 -23.68
CA PRO A 327 13.24 21.07 -22.29
C PRO A 327 11.76 20.86 -21.88
N VAL A 328 11.55 20.08 -20.81
CA VAL A 328 10.24 19.88 -20.19
C VAL A 328 9.73 21.20 -19.61
N LEU A 329 8.48 21.53 -19.89
CA LEU A 329 7.77 22.66 -19.29
C LEU A 329 6.76 22.18 -18.27
N LEU A 330 6.44 23.02 -17.28
CA LEU A 330 5.41 22.72 -16.28
C LEU A 330 4.06 22.40 -16.95
N ASP A 331 3.71 23.11 -18.02
CA ASP A 331 2.48 22.87 -18.78
C ASP A 331 2.41 21.45 -19.39
N ASP A 332 3.55 20.87 -19.78
CA ASP A 332 3.58 19.47 -20.26
C ASP A 332 3.17 18.51 -19.15
N LEU A 333 3.68 18.73 -17.93
CA LEU A 333 3.36 17.91 -16.76
C LEU A 333 1.89 18.10 -16.34
N LEU A 334 1.41 19.33 -16.30
CA LEU A 334 0.02 19.64 -15.95
C LEU A 334 -0.96 19.04 -16.95
N ARG A 335 -0.65 19.10 -18.25
CA ARG A 335 -1.47 18.47 -19.31
C ARG A 335 -1.45 16.96 -19.25
N ALA A 336 -0.34 16.34 -18.83
CA ALA A 336 -0.28 14.91 -18.64
C ALA A 336 -1.18 14.47 -17.47
N ALA A 337 -1.15 15.21 -16.34
CA ALA A 337 -1.99 14.92 -15.17
C ALA A 337 -3.47 15.24 -15.40
N ALA A 338 -3.76 16.32 -16.12
CA ALA A 338 -5.11 16.79 -16.43
C ALA A 338 -5.20 17.18 -17.91
N PRO A 339 -5.41 16.22 -18.81
CA PRO A 339 -5.59 16.50 -20.23
C PRO A 339 -6.67 17.56 -20.48
N PRO A 340 -6.59 18.33 -21.56
CA PRO A 340 -7.65 19.26 -21.92
C PRO A 340 -9.02 18.57 -21.90
N ASP A 341 -9.97 19.20 -21.23
CA ASP A 341 -11.32 18.65 -21.12
C ASP A 341 -12.09 18.90 -22.41
N THR A 342 -12.27 17.86 -23.20
CA THR A 342 -12.99 17.92 -24.49
C THR A 342 -14.50 17.69 -24.35
N ARG A 343 -15.00 17.46 -23.11
CA ARG A 343 -16.43 17.29 -22.87
C ARG A 343 -17.20 18.58 -23.18
N PRO A 344 -18.43 18.48 -23.73
CA PRO A 344 -19.31 19.62 -23.88
C PRO A 344 -19.46 20.41 -22.59
N GLU A 345 -19.63 21.72 -22.68
CA GLU A 345 -19.80 22.58 -21.50
C GLU A 345 -20.95 22.12 -20.59
N SER A 346 -22.07 21.71 -21.19
CA SER A 346 -23.23 21.18 -20.45
C SER A 346 -22.90 19.94 -19.64
N VAL A 347 -22.03 19.06 -20.15
CA VAL A 347 -21.57 17.86 -19.44
C VAL A 347 -20.62 18.24 -18.30
N ARG A 348 -19.69 19.15 -18.54
CA ARG A 348 -18.77 19.65 -17.51
C ARG A 348 -19.53 20.34 -16.37
N TRP A 349 -20.53 21.16 -16.73
CA TRP A 349 -21.38 21.84 -15.76
C TRP A 349 -22.18 20.84 -14.90
N ARG A 350 -22.76 19.82 -15.52
CA ARG A 350 -23.47 18.73 -14.81
C ARG A 350 -22.53 18.02 -13.83
N CYS A 351 -21.33 17.64 -14.27
CA CYS A 351 -20.34 17.04 -13.37
C CYS A 351 -19.98 17.97 -12.21
N ALA A 352 -19.78 19.27 -12.49
CA ALA A 352 -19.44 20.23 -11.46
C ALA A 352 -20.55 20.40 -10.40
N LEU A 353 -21.81 20.42 -10.81
CA LEU A 353 -22.96 20.47 -9.91
C LEU A 353 -23.06 19.18 -9.08
N HIS A 354 -22.87 18.03 -9.69
CA HIS A 354 -22.90 16.73 -9.04
C HIS A 354 -21.87 16.65 -7.91
N GLU A 355 -20.59 16.91 -8.22
CA GLU A 355 -19.51 16.89 -7.25
C GLU A 355 -19.67 17.99 -6.17
N ALA A 356 -20.16 19.17 -6.54
CA ALA A 356 -20.45 20.22 -5.58
C ALA A 356 -21.58 19.82 -4.60
N GLY A 357 -22.60 19.09 -5.07
CA GLY A 357 -23.66 18.55 -4.22
C GLY A 357 -23.11 17.60 -3.15
N HIS A 358 -22.25 16.66 -3.54
CA HIS A 358 -21.58 15.79 -2.58
C HIS A 358 -20.72 16.57 -1.60
N ALA A 359 -19.88 17.48 -2.10
CA ALA A 359 -18.93 18.20 -1.27
C ALA A 359 -19.62 19.05 -0.19
N VAL A 360 -20.63 19.82 -0.57
CA VAL A 360 -21.39 20.67 0.35
C VAL A 360 -22.14 19.82 1.38
N SER A 361 -22.80 18.75 0.95
CA SER A 361 -23.57 17.89 1.85
C SER A 361 -22.70 17.17 2.89
N VAL A 362 -21.53 16.69 2.52
CA VAL A 362 -20.60 16.01 3.45
C VAL A 362 -20.18 16.94 4.59
N GLU A 363 -19.81 18.18 4.31
CA GLU A 363 -19.43 19.16 5.35
C GLU A 363 -20.64 19.58 6.22
N ILE A 364 -21.80 19.81 5.61
CA ILE A 364 -23.02 20.23 6.33
C ILE A 364 -23.57 19.12 7.22
N LEU A 365 -23.67 17.90 6.70
CA LEU A 365 -24.15 16.74 7.44
C LEU A 365 -23.09 16.13 8.37
N ARG A 366 -21.86 16.63 8.30
CA ARG A 366 -20.70 16.14 9.08
C ARG A 366 -20.48 14.63 8.93
N THR A 367 -20.68 14.12 7.72
CA THR A 367 -20.44 12.70 7.41
C THR A 367 -18.97 12.41 7.11
N GLY A 368 -18.17 13.45 6.97
CA GLY A 368 -16.72 13.42 6.74
C GLY A 368 -16.16 14.82 6.57
N HIS A 369 -14.89 14.89 6.18
CA HIS A 369 -14.22 16.12 5.79
C HIS A 369 -13.77 16.04 4.34
N ILE A 370 -14.08 17.09 3.57
CA ILE A 370 -13.61 17.20 2.20
C ILE A 370 -12.14 17.60 2.18
N LYS A 371 -11.31 16.79 1.54
CA LYS A 371 -9.92 17.18 1.20
C LYS A 371 -9.92 17.99 -0.08
N GLN A 372 -10.59 17.51 -1.11
CA GLN A 372 -10.61 18.10 -2.43
C GLN A 372 -11.83 17.62 -3.23
N VAL A 373 -12.27 18.47 -4.14
CA VAL A 373 -13.28 18.17 -5.17
C VAL A 373 -12.68 18.47 -6.52
N ASP A 374 -12.85 17.59 -7.52
CA ASP A 374 -12.37 17.83 -8.87
C ASP A 374 -13.35 17.35 -9.94
N ILE A 375 -13.24 17.94 -11.14
CA ILE A 375 -13.93 17.48 -12.36
C ILE A 375 -12.94 17.07 -13.45
N VAL A 376 -11.75 16.63 -13.06
CA VAL A 376 -10.75 16.12 -14.00
C VAL A 376 -11.26 14.84 -14.65
N ALA A 377 -11.39 14.84 -15.97
CA ALA A 377 -11.83 13.66 -16.70
C ALA A 377 -10.77 12.54 -16.59
N ARG A 378 -11.12 11.44 -15.93
CA ARG A 378 -10.32 10.22 -15.87
C ARG A 378 -11.07 9.11 -16.60
N ALA A 379 -10.37 8.07 -17.04
CA ALA A 379 -10.94 7.00 -17.88
C ALA A 379 -12.22 6.36 -17.29
N SER A 380 -12.41 6.39 -15.98
CA SER A 380 -13.55 5.78 -15.28
C SER A 380 -14.54 6.80 -14.68
N ASN A 381 -14.13 8.07 -14.48
CA ASN A 381 -14.93 9.05 -13.72
C ASN A 381 -14.93 10.42 -14.38
N GLY A 382 -16.08 11.12 -14.32
CA GLY A 382 -16.23 12.50 -14.80
C GLY A 382 -15.76 13.57 -13.81
N GLY A 383 -15.57 13.20 -12.56
CA GLY A 383 -15.11 14.01 -11.43
C GLY A 383 -14.91 13.12 -10.22
N ALA A 384 -14.44 13.67 -9.12
CA ALA A 384 -14.26 12.97 -7.86
C ALA A 384 -14.31 13.92 -6.67
N THR A 385 -14.97 13.48 -5.61
CA THR A 385 -14.97 14.14 -4.30
C THR A 385 -14.16 13.29 -3.32
N ALA A 386 -13.00 13.79 -2.91
CA ALA A 386 -12.13 13.12 -1.97
C ALA A 386 -12.53 13.43 -0.53
N ILE A 387 -13.05 12.44 0.16
CA ILE A 387 -13.63 12.52 1.50
C ILE A 387 -12.74 11.77 2.48
N VAL A 388 -12.47 12.35 3.66
CA VAL A 388 -12.06 11.61 4.85
C VAL A 388 -13.33 11.33 5.65
N PRO A 389 -13.81 10.09 5.68
CA PRO A 389 -15.01 9.76 6.44
C PRO A 389 -14.76 9.99 7.94
N ASN A 390 -15.81 10.37 8.67
CA ASN A 390 -15.77 10.33 10.13
C ASN A 390 -15.71 8.88 10.62
N ASP A 391 -15.15 8.69 11.82
CA ASP A 391 -15.16 7.38 12.45
C ASP A 391 -16.57 7.06 12.97
N PHE A 392 -17.25 6.16 12.26
CA PHE A 392 -18.55 5.62 12.64
C PHE A 392 -18.39 4.17 13.16
N SER A 393 -17.49 3.97 14.13
CA SER A 393 -17.27 2.63 14.71
C SER A 393 -18.55 2.03 15.33
N MET A 394 -19.53 2.88 15.74
CA MET A 394 -20.85 2.47 16.26
C MET A 394 -21.93 3.42 15.71
N PRO A 395 -22.31 3.34 14.43
CA PRO A 395 -23.22 4.28 13.81
C PRO A 395 -24.66 4.10 14.32
N LEU A 396 -25.32 5.21 14.61
CA LEU A 396 -26.76 5.24 14.81
C LEU A 396 -27.48 5.18 13.45
N LYS A 397 -28.80 4.90 13.47
CA LYS A 397 -29.63 4.93 12.25
C LYS A 397 -29.53 6.28 11.55
N ASP A 398 -29.60 7.37 12.30
CA ASP A 398 -29.49 8.75 11.79
C ASP A 398 -28.13 9.04 11.14
N ASP A 399 -27.02 8.49 11.66
CA ASP A 399 -25.69 8.62 11.04
C ASP A 399 -25.64 7.93 9.66
N MET A 400 -26.27 6.75 9.58
CA MET A 400 -26.36 6.00 8.33
C MET A 400 -27.26 6.70 7.31
N GLU A 401 -28.40 7.24 7.74
CA GLU A 401 -29.31 7.99 6.89
C GLU A 401 -28.64 9.27 6.37
N ARG A 402 -27.89 10.01 7.20
CA ARG A 402 -27.09 11.17 6.76
C ARG A 402 -26.05 10.80 5.71
N LEU A 403 -25.40 9.64 5.83
CA LEU A 403 -24.50 9.11 4.80
C LEU A 403 -25.25 8.85 3.49
N VAL A 404 -26.44 8.25 3.55
CA VAL A 404 -27.29 8.03 2.37
C VAL A 404 -27.67 9.36 1.72
N VAL A 405 -28.13 10.34 2.52
CA VAL A 405 -28.45 11.68 2.01
C VAL A 405 -27.26 12.29 1.29
N SER A 406 -26.05 12.22 1.87
CA SER A 406 -24.86 12.78 1.21
C SER A 406 -24.51 12.07 -0.10
N LEU A 407 -24.74 10.74 -0.21
CA LEU A 407 -24.59 9.98 -1.46
C LEU A 407 -25.64 10.38 -2.52
N LEU A 408 -26.83 10.78 -2.11
CA LEU A 408 -27.91 11.18 -3.02
C LEU A 408 -27.81 12.67 -3.44
N CYS A 409 -27.01 13.48 -2.75
CA CYS A 409 -26.89 14.92 -3.01
C CYS A 409 -26.29 15.28 -4.37
N GLY A 410 -25.43 14.43 -4.96
CA GLY A 410 -24.95 14.64 -6.32
C GLY A 410 -26.11 14.62 -7.33
N ARG A 411 -26.95 13.58 -7.26
CA ARG A 411 -28.18 13.46 -8.05
C ARG A 411 -29.19 14.57 -7.72
N ALA A 412 -29.34 14.93 -6.44
CA ALA A 412 -30.23 16.01 -6.02
C ALA A 412 -29.80 17.37 -6.62
N ALA A 413 -28.51 17.65 -6.68
CA ALA A 413 -28.00 18.86 -7.32
C ALA A 413 -28.37 18.93 -8.81
N GLU A 414 -28.26 17.82 -9.54
CA GLU A 414 -28.74 17.77 -10.93
C GLU A 414 -30.25 18.06 -11.02
N LEU A 415 -31.06 17.47 -10.15
CA LEU A 415 -32.52 17.70 -10.13
C LEU A 415 -32.88 19.15 -9.84
N VAL A 416 -32.22 19.78 -8.86
CA VAL A 416 -32.51 21.16 -8.45
C VAL A 416 -32.09 22.16 -9.54
N PHE A 417 -30.89 22.01 -10.09
CA PHE A 417 -30.34 23.01 -11.03
C PHE A 417 -30.68 22.75 -12.48
N LEU A 418 -30.80 21.46 -12.88
CA LEU A 418 -31.00 21.07 -14.29
C LEU A 418 -32.39 20.50 -14.56
N ARG A 419 -33.19 20.28 -13.51
CA ARG A 419 -34.54 19.69 -13.56
C ARG A 419 -34.58 18.26 -14.07
N GLU A 420 -33.42 17.63 -14.24
CA GLU A 420 -33.28 16.25 -14.67
C GLU A 420 -31.99 15.64 -14.11
N ALA A 421 -32.00 14.38 -13.76
CA ALA A 421 -30.82 13.63 -13.34
C ALA A 421 -30.33 12.74 -14.47
N CYS A 422 -29.01 12.56 -14.58
CA CYS A 422 -28.42 11.63 -15.52
C CYS A 422 -28.15 10.24 -14.86
N GLY A 423 -27.70 9.29 -15.68
CA GLY A 423 -27.30 7.98 -15.21
C GLY A 423 -25.98 7.93 -14.41
N GLY A 424 -25.33 9.09 -14.19
CA GLY A 424 -24.01 9.16 -13.55
C GLY A 424 -23.96 8.64 -12.12
N SER A 425 -25.06 8.80 -11.36
CA SER A 425 -25.17 8.27 -9.99
C SER A 425 -25.38 6.77 -9.90
N GLY A 426 -25.53 6.06 -11.03
CA GLY A 426 -25.89 4.64 -11.10
C GLY A 426 -25.03 3.85 -12.08
N GLY A 427 -25.45 2.62 -12.39
CA GLY A 427 -24.87 1.78 -13.45
C GLY A 427 -23.58 1.02 -13.08
N ALA A 428 -22.90 1.37 -12.00
CA ALA A 428 -21.71 0.68 -11.53
C ALA A 428 -21.91 0.12 -10.09
N LYS A 429 -21.17 -0.94 -9.75
CA LYS A 429 -21.25 -1.57 -8.42
C LYS A 429 -20.91 -0.60 -7.28
N ASN A 430 -20.04 0.36 -7.52
CA ASN A 430 -19.60 1.35 -6.52
C ASN A 430 -20.23 2.74 -6.75
N SER A 431 -21.31 2.83 -7.53
CA SER A 431 -22.04 4.09 -7.75
C SER A 431 -22.76 4.55 -6.49
N ASP A 432 -23.11 5.83 -6.44
CA ASP A 432 -23.80 6.43 -5.29
C ASP A 432 -25.12 5.72 -4.97
N LEU A 433 -25.91 5.40 -6.01
CA LEU A 433 -27.14 4.65 -5.84
C LEU A 433 -26.92 3.22 -5.33
N ALA A 434 -25.85 2.55 -5.79
CA ALA A 434 -25.56 1.20 -5.31
C ALA A 434 -25.13 1.21 -3.84
N ARG A 435 -24.31 2.19 -3.44
CA ARG A 435 -23.87 2.39 -2.05
C ARG A 435 -25.04 2.80 -1.14
N ALA A 436 -25.86 3.75 -1.57
CA ALA A 436 -27.06 4.18 -0.87
C ALA A 436 -28.02 2.99 -0.65
N THR A 437 -28.27 2.20 -1.70
CA THR A 437 -29.11 1.00 -1.60
C THR A 437 -28.55 -0.02 -0.61
N ALA A 438 -27.24 -0.28 -0.62
CA ALA A 438 -26.61 -1.22 0.31
C ALA A 438 -26.71 -0.76 1.76
N LEU A 439 -26.53 0.56 2.03
CA LEU A 439 -26.67 1.13 3.37
C LEU A 439 -28.12 1.00 3.89
N VAL A 440 -29.13 1.38 3.08
CA VAL A 440 -30.53 1.27 3.48
C VAL A 440 -30.93 -0.19 3.68
N ALA A 441 -30.52 -1.09 2.76
CA ALA A 441 -30.73 -2.52 2.94
C ALA A 441 -30.08 -3.05 4.22
N GLY A 442 -28.89 -2.56 4.55
CA GLY A 442 -28.19 -2.86 5.80
C GLY A 442 -28.94 -2.41 7.05
N ILE A 443 -29.56 -1.23 7.04
CA ILE A 443 -30.43 -0.74 8.13
C ILE A 443 -31.55 -1.75 8.41
N HIS A 444 -32.17 -2.28 7.36
CA HIS A 444 -33.29 -3.24 7.48
C HIS A 444 -32.85 -4.67 7.82
N GLY A 445 -31.73 -5.16 7.28
CA GLY A 445 -31.42 -6.59 7.33
C GLY A 445 -30.05 -6.97 7.93
N SER A 446 -29.19 -6.00 8.26
CA SER A 446 -27.85 -6.29 8.81
C SER A 446 -27.67 -5.75 10.23
N PHE A 447 -28.17 -4.56 10.50
CA PHE A 447 -27.89 -3.86 11.77
C PHE A 447 -29.03 -3.91 12.78
N GLY A 448 -30.20 -4.44 12.41
CA GLY A 448 -31.37 -4.45 13.29
C GLY A 448 -31.87 -3.04 13.67
N LEU A 449 -31.61 -2.04 12.81
CA LEU A 449 -32.01 -0.64 13.00
C LEU A 449 -33.30 -0.27 12.24
N GLY A 450 -33.87 -1.22 11.49
CA GLY A 450 -35.16 -1.10 10.81
C GLY A 450 -36.31 -1.56 11.67
N SER A 451 -37.39 -2.08 11.04
CA SER A 451 -38.57 -2.61 11.73
C SER A 451 -38.37 -3.99 12.37
N GLY A 452 -37.28 -4.70 12.04
CA GLY A 452 -36.95 -6.06 12.49
C GLY A 452 -35.56 -6.15 13.11
N LEU A 453 -35.36 -7.18 13.96
CA LEU A 453 -34.05 -7.47 14.60
C LEU A 453 -33.30 -8.62 13.92
N ALA A 454 -33.88 -9.24 12.86
CA ALA A 454 -33.26 -10.39 12.22
C ALA A 454 -32.01 -9.98 11.42
N TYR A 455 -30.90 -10.66 11.67
CA TYR A 455 -29.70 -10.56 10.83
C TYR A 455 -29.87 -11.46 9.60
N LEU A 456 -29.96 -10.87 8.43
CA LEU A 456 -30.18 -11.57 7.16
C LEU A 456 -28.87 -11.72 6.33
N GLY A 457 -27.78 -11.09 6.75
CA GLY A 457 -26.50 -11.11 6.07
C GLY A 457 -25.77 -9.77 6.14
N THR A 458 -24.63 -9.67 5.43
CA THR A 458 -23.93 -8.41 5.24
C THR A 458 -24.75 -7.44 4.38
N MET A 459 -24.44 -6.14 4.42
CA MET A 459 -25.15 -5.12 3.61
C MET A 459 -25.23 -5.52 2.12
N ASP A 460 -24.13 -6.01 1.55
CA ASP A 460 -24.08 -6.44 0.15
C ASP A 460 -24.92 -7.69 -0.13
N GLU A 461 -25.03 -8.61 0.83
CA GLU A 461 -25.87 -9.82 0.69
C GLU A 461 -27.34 -9.47 0.76
N VAL A 462 -27.73 -8.61 1.71
CA VAL A 462 -29.10 -8.13 1.83
C VAL A 462 -29.50 -7.32 0.60
N ALA A 463 -28.65 -6.40 0.12
CA ALA A 463 -28.93 -5.65 -1.11
C ALA A 463 -29.07 -6.56 -2.35
N ARG A 464 -28.29 -7.63 -2.47
CA ARG A 464 -28.47 -8.63 -3.53
C ARG A 464 -29.76 -9.41 -3.38
N GLY A 465 -30.19 -9.67 -2.15
CA GLY A 465 -31.43 -10.38 -1.82
C GLY A 465 -32.69 -9.64 -2.24
N LEU A 466 -32.66 -8.30 -2.36
CA LEU A 466 -33.81 -7.47 -2.79
C LEU A 466 -34.40 -7.88 -4.15
N ARG A 467 -33.65 -8.57 -4.98
CA ARG A 467 -34.11 -9.09 -6.27
C ARG A 467 -35.19 -10.18 -6.13
N ASN A 468 -35.19 -10.86 -4.98
CA ASN A 468 -36.06 -12.02 -4.72
C ASN A 468 -37.03 -11.77 -3.55
N ASP A 469 -37.00 -10.59 -2.95
CA ASP A 469 -37.88 -10.20 -1.84
C ASP A 469 -38.55 -8.86 -2.15
N ASP A 470 -39.78 -8.92 -2.61
CA ASP A 470 -40.56 -7.75 -2.99
C ASP A 470 -40.90 -6.87 -1.80
N ALA A 471 -41.16 -7.44 -0.62
CA ALA A 471 -41.49 -6.66 0.58
C ALA A 471 -40.26 -5.86 1.07
N ALA A 472 -39.10 -6.49 1.15
CA ALA A 472 -37.86 -5.83 1.49
C ALA A 472 -37.49 -4.76 0.44
N ARG A 473 -37.70 -5.04 -0.85
CA ARG A 473 -37.44 -4.07 -1.91
C ARG A 473 -38.32 -2.82 -1.79
N VAL A 474 -39.61 -2.99 -1.51
CA VAL A 474 -40.54 -1.86 -1.33
C VAL A 474 -40.16 -1.03 -0.11
N ALA A 475 -39.76 -1.64 1.00
CA ALA A 475 -39.32 -0.93 2.20
C ALA A 475 -38.04 -0.08 1.92
N VAL A 476 -37.06 -0.68 1.26
CA VAL A 476 -35.81 0.02 0.88
C VAL A 476 -36.08 1.16 -0.10
N GLU A 477 -36.93 0.96 -1.11
CA GLU A 477 -37.31 2.00 -2.07
C GLU A 477 -38.05 3.16 -1.41
N THR A 478 -38.93 2.88 -0.44
CA THR A 478 -39.65 3.90 0.33
C THR A 478 -38.67 4.79 1.11
N ASP A 479 -37.70 4.18 1.80
CA ASP A 479 -36.68 4.95 2.53
C ASP A 479 -35.74 5.72 1.58
N LEU A 480 -35.32 5.11 0.47
CA LEU A 480 -34.51 5.82 -0.53
C LEU A 480 -35.24 7.02 -1.12
N ALA A 481 -36.54 6.90 -1.41
CA ALA A 481 -37.34 8.02 -1.92
C ALA A 481 -37.41 9.16 -0.87
N ARG A 482 -37.70 8.85 0.39
CA ARG A 482 -37.71 9.81 1.48
C ARG A 482 -36.36 10.53 1.62
N LEU A 483 -35.27 9.77 1.64
CA LEU A 483 -33.91 10.33 1.78
C LEU A 483 -33.46 11.12 0.53
N GLN A 484 -33.98 10.77 -0.65
CA GLN A 484 -33.78 11.58 -1.87
C GLN A 484 -34.51 12.93 -1.75
N ASP A 485 -35.72 12.97 -1.19
CA ASP A 485 -36.44 14.22 -0.96
C ASP A 485 -35.70 15.10 0.06
N GLU A 486 -35.17 14.51 1.13
CA GLU A 486 -34.31 15.23 2.09
C GLU A 486 -33.05 15.78 1.43
N ALA A 487 -32.40 15.02 0.52
CA ALA A 487 -31.26 15.49 -0.24
C ALA A 487 -31.61 16.68 -1.16
N VAL A 488 -32.77 16.64 -1.80
CA VAL A 488 -33.26 17.76 -2.64
C VAL A 488 -33.47 19.01 -1.78
N GLN A 489 -34.16 18.89 -0.63
CA GLN A 489 -34.36 20.02 0.30
C GLN A 489 -33.03 20.58 0.82
N LEU A 490 -32.06 19.73 1.12
CA LEU A 490 -30.72 20.16 1.53
C LEU A 490 -30.05 20.98 0.42
N ILE A 491 -30.06 20.49 -0.82
CA ILE A 491 -29.46 21.20 -1.96
C ILE A 491 -30.20 22.52 -2.26
N GLU A 492 -31.51 22.57 -2.14
CA GLU A 492 -32.28 23.81 -2.29
C GLU A 492 -31.89 24.85 -1.22
N ARG A 493 -31.76 24.41 0.03
CA ARG A 493 -31.31 25.25 1.15
C ARG A 493 -29.92 25.82 0.94
N TYR A 494 -28.99 25.01 0.39
CA TYR A 494 -27.60 25.38 0.16
C TYR A 494 -27.29 25.64 -1.34
N ALA A 495 -28.29 26.09 -2.12
CA ALA A 495 -28.16 26.28 -3.55
C ALA A 495 -27.06 27.28 -3.93
N VAL A 496 -26.86 28.36 -3.15
CA VAL A 496 -25.83 29.36 -3.41
C VAL A 496 -24.42 28.76 -3.24
N PRO A 497 -24.04 28.13 -2.11
CA PRO A 497 -22.77 27.46 -1.96
C PRO A 497 -22.51 26.39 -3.03
N VAL A 498 -23.50 25.52 -3.33
CA VAL A 498 -23.36 24.49 -4.36
C VAL A 498 -23.03 25.10 -5.71
N ARG A 499 -23.75 26.14 -6.14
CA ARG A 499 -23.47 26.88 -7.38
C ARG A 499 -22.07 27.48 -7.37
N THR A 500 -21.67 28.14 -6.28
CA THR A 500 -20.35 28.79 -6.17
C THR A 500 -19.20 27.77 -6.29
N VAL A 501 -19.36 26.59 -5.67
CA VAL A 501 -18.39 25.49 -5.81
C VAL A 501 -18.35 24.98 -7.24
N ALA A 502 -19.51 24.76 -7.87
CA ALA A 502 -19.59 24.31 -9.26
C ALA A 502 -18.93 25.31 -10.25
N GLU A 503 -19.17 26.60 -10.08
CA GLU A 503 -18.53 27.65 -10.88
C GLU A 503 -17.00 27.66 -10.73
N ARG A 504 -16.50 27.48 -9.50
CA ARG A 504 -15.06 27.32 -9.25
C ARG A 504 -14.49 26.07 -9.90
N LEU A 505 -15.22 24.95 -9.84
CA LEU A 505 -14.80 23.71 -10.50
C LEU A 505 -14.71 23.90 -12.03
N ILE A 506 -15.62 24.65 -12.64
CA ILE A 506 -15.50 24.98 -14.07
C ILE A 506 -14.27 25.84 -14.37
N ALA A 507 -13.98 26.82 -13.51
CA ALA A 507 -12.86 27.76 -13.72
C ALA A 507 -11.50 27.09 -13.47
N HIS A 508 -11.38 26.30 -12.42
CA HIS A 508 -10.10 25.79 -11.90
C HIS A 508 -9.96 24.26 -11.96
N ARG A 509 -11.02 23.54 -12.25
CA ARG A 509 -11.15 22.07 -12.30
C ARG A 509 -10.97 21.38 -10.95
N VAL A 510 -10.44 22.07 -9.95
CA VAL A 510 -10.13 21.56 -8.61
C VAL A 510 -10.52 22.62 -7.57
N VAL A 511 -11.09 22.18 -6.44
CA VAL A 511 -11.41 23.00 -5.26
C VAL A 511 -10.93 22.27 -4.02
N SER A 512 -10.05 22.89 -3.23
CA SER A 512 -9.58 22.33 -1.96
C SER A 512 -10.66 22.38 -0.87
N GLY A 513 -10.58 21.50 0.13
CA GLY A 513 -11.50 21.49 1.27
C GLY A 513 -11.49 22.81 2.05
N ASP A 514 -10.34 23.49 2.16
CA ASP A 514 -10.25 24.79 2.83
C ASP A 514 -11.02 25.87 2.05
N THR A 515 -10.90 25.87 0.73
CA THR A 515 -11.68 26.77 -0.15
C THR A 515 -13.18 26.49 -0.02
N LEU A 516 -13.59 25.22 0.04
CA LEU A 516 -14.99 24.82 0.25
C LEU A 516 -15.51 25.36 1.58
N ARG A 517 -14.78 25.13 2.67
CA ARG A 517 -15.16 25.62 4.01
C ARG A 517 -15.26 27.14 4.07
N ALA A 518 -14.35 27.85 3.37
CA ALA A 518 -14.42 29.31 3.27
C ALA A 518 -15.67 29.81 2.49
N ILE A 519 -16.12 29.06 1.47
CA ILE A 519 -17.37 29.35 0.75
C ILE A 519 -18.56 29.17 1.67
N LEU A 520 -18.64 28.05 2.39
CA LEU A 520 -19.73 27.75 3.33
C LEU A 520 -19.83 28.80 4.43
N ALA A 521 -18.72 29.17 5.06
CA ALA A 521 -18.68 30.17 6.13
C ALA A 521 -19.15 31.57 5.65
N ARG A 522 -18.88 31.95 4.40
CA ARG A 522 -19.35 33.21 3.82
C ARG A 522 -20.85 33.19 3.55
N SER A 523 -21.37 32.09 3.04
CA SER A 523 -22.81 31.94 2.77
C SER A 523 -23.64 31.93 4.07
N ASP A 524 -23.13 31.32 5.14
CA ASP A 524 -23.76 31.36 6.46
C ASP A 524 -23.78 32.80 7.03
N ALA A 525 -22.66 33.54 6.89
CA ALA A 525 -22.54 34.92 7.35
C ALA A 525 -23.44 35.91 6.56
N ALA A 526 -23.67 35.62 5.28
CA ALA A 526 -24.56 36.42 4.43
C ALA A 526 -26.05 36.11 4.64
N GLY A 527 -26.40 35.07 5.44
CA GLY A 527 -27.78 34.62 5.63
C GLY A 527 -28.40 34.01 4.37
N GLU A 528 -27.56 33.57 3.42
CA GLU A 528 -27.98 33.03 2.12
C GLU A 528 -28.55 31.60 2.24
N CYS A 529 -28.28 30.93 3.38
CA CYS A 529 -28.88 29.65 3.72
C CYS A 529 -30.26 29.93 4.33
N ARG A 530 -31.34 29.68 3.61
CA ARG A 530 -32.69 29.83 4.10
C ARG A 530 -32.93 28.85 5.26
N SER A 531 -33.51 29.37 6.38
CA SER A 531 -33.94 28.58 7.56
C SER A 531 -35.06 27.61 7.21
#